data_e755653ac63e57e4ddf8e677cbd6b850
#
_entry.id   e755653ac63e57e4ddf8e677cbd6b850
#
_cell.length_a   1.000
_cell.length_b   1.000
_cell.length_c   1.000
_cell.angle_alpha   90.00
_cell.angle_beta   90.00
_cell.angle_gamma   90.00
#
_symmetry.space_group_name_H-M   'P 1'
#
loop_
_entity.id
_entity.type
_entity.pdbx_description
1 polymer ?
#
loop_
_entity_poly.entity_id
_entity_poly.type
_entity_poly.pdbx_seq_one_letter_code
_entity_poly.pdbx_strand_id
1 'polypeptide(L)' 'QVSYLETLRVYLDNNLSVTRTAAALYLHRSTLLDRLAHITQMLGRDLKDPDFCLTLGILLRAELQQKRLARPKT' A
#
# COMPACT_ATOMS: atom_id res chain seq x y z
N GLN A 1 -0.09 13.88 -5.52
CA GLN A 1 0.28 13.32 -4.22
C GLN A 1 -0.37 11.98 -3.99
N VAL A 2 0.41 11.00 -3.59
CA VAL A 2 -0.05 9.61 -3.49
C VAL A 2 -0.62 9.36 -2.10
N SER A 3 -1.81 8.74 -2.06
CA SER A 3 -2.43 8.38 -0.79
C SER A 3 -1.67 7.25 -0.10
N TYR A 4 -1.90 7.08 1.19
CA TYR A 4 -1.30 5.96 1.93
C TYR A 4 -1.80 4.63 1.41
N LEU A 5 -3.07 4.57 1.02
CA LEU A 5 -3.64 3.34 0.46
C LEU A 5 -2.94 2.95 -0.84
N GLU A 6 -2.72 3.91 -1.72
CA GLU A 6 -2.02 3.67 -2.98
C GLU A 6 -0.56 3.28 -2.73
N THR A 7 0.10 3.95 -1.79
CA THR A 7 1.47 3.62 -1.41
C THR A 7 1.56 2.17 -0.96
N LEU A 8 0.62 1.75 -0.12
CA LEU A 8 0.60 0.40 0.43
C LEU A 8 0.34 -0.63 -0.67
N ARG A 9 -0.60 -0.33 -1.57
CA ARG A 9 -0.90 -1.22 -2.68
C ARG A 9 0.32 -1.44 -3.58
N VAL A 10 1.00 -0.37 -3.94
CA VAL A 10 2.19 -0.46 -4.79
C VAL A 10 3.30 -1.22 -4.07
N TYR A 11 3.45 -0.97 -2.76
CA TYR A 11 4.45 -1.67 -1.96
C TYR A 11 4.21 -3.18 -1.95
N LEU A 12 2.95 -3.60 -1.78
CA LEU A 12 2.59 -5.01 -1.80
C LEU A 12 2.77 -5.61 -3.21
N ASP A 13 2.39 -4.86 -4.23
CA ASP A 13 2.54 -5.32 -5.62
C ASP A 13 4.01 -5.48 -6.02
N ASN A 14 4.90 -4.78 -5.36
CA ASN A 14 6.34 -4.87 -5.62
C ASN A 14 7.06 -5.77 -4.61
N ASN A 15 6.33 -6.69 -4.00
CA ASN A 15 6.88 -7.69 -3.09
C ASN A 15 7.64 -7.07 -1.93
N LEU A 16 7.13 -5.97 -1.39
CA LEU A 16 7.71 -5.28 -0.25
C LEU A 16 9.11 -4.71 -0.54
N SER A 17 9.38 -4.42 -1.80
CA SER A 17 10.65 -3.81 -2.18
C SER A 17 10.55 -2.30 -2.07
N VAL A 18 11.34 -1.71 -1.18
CA VAL A 18 11.38 -0.26 -1.00
C VAL A 18 11.90 0.40 -2.28
N THR A 19 12.95 -0.16 -2.88
CA THR A 19 13.56 0.41 -4.08
C THR A 19 12.57 0.45 -5.24
N ARG A 20 11.89 -0.66 -5.50
CA ARG A 20 10.93 -0.74 -6.61
C ARG A 20 9.73 0.13 -6.36
N THR A 21 9.23 0.16 -5.13
CA THR A 21 8.07 0.96 -4.78
C THR A 21 8.37 2.45 -4.94
N ALA A 22 9.53 2.88 -4.46
CA ALA A 22 9.92 4.28 -4.59
C ALA A 22 10.01 4.68 -6.06
N ALA A 23 10.60 3.82 -6.88
CA ALA A 23 10.70 4.07 -8.32
C ALA A 23 9.32 4.15 -8.96
N ALA A 24 8.43 3.23 -8.61
CA ALA A 24 7.08 3.19 -9.17
C ALA A 24 6.26 4.42 -8.79
N LEU A 25 6.49 4.98 -7.62
CA LEU A 25 5.75 6.13 -7.12
C LEU A 25 6.48 7.46 -7.38
N TYR A 26 7.64 7.42 -8.00
CA TYR A 26 8.47 8.61 -8.24
C TYR A 26 8.78 9.35 -6.94
N LEU A 27 9.10 8.59 -5.89
CA LEU A 27 9.45 9.12 -4.59
C LEU A 27 10.91 8.82 -4.27
N HIS A 28 11.51 9.68 -3.45
CA HIS A 28 12.80 9.36 -2.85
C HIS A 28 12.61 8.21 -1.85
N ARG A 29 13.66 7.41 -1.72
CA ARG A 29 13.63 6.29 -0.78
C ARG A 29 13.30 6.74 0.64
N SER A 30 13.89 7.83 1.09
CA SER A 30 13.63 8.36 2.43
C SER A 30 12.18 8.76 2.61
N THR A 31 11.57 9.38 1.61
CA THR A 31 10.17 9.77 1.65
C THR A 31 9.28 8.54 1.76
N LEU A 32 9.60 7.50 0.98
CA LEU A 32 8.82 6.27 1.04
C LEU A 32 8.95 5.60 2.41
N LEU A 33 10.16 5.55 2.95
CA LEU A 33 10.38 4.95 4.27
C LEU A 33 9.58 5.69 5.35
N ASP A 34 9.52 7.01 5.27
CA ASP A 34 8.72 7.79 6.20
C ASP A 34 7.23 7.47 6.06
N ARG A 35 6.75 7.32 4.83
CA ARG A 35 5.36 6.94 4.59
C ARG A 35 5.05 5.56 5.15
N LEU A 36 5.93 4.60 4.92
CA LEU A 36 5.73 3.24 5.41
C LEU A 36 5.75 3.19 6.94
N ALA A 37 6.65 3.96 7.56
CA ALA A 37 6.69 4.05 9.02
C ALA A 37 5.38 4.62 9.56
N HIS A 38 4.86 5.63 8.90
CA HIS A 38 3.59 6.24 9.29
C HIS A 38 2.43 5.26 9.16
N ILE A 39 2.38 4.52 8.07
CA ILE A 39 1.36 3.50 7.84
C ILE A 39 1.45 2.42 8.91
N THR A 40 2.66 1.93 9.20
CA THR A 40 2.87 0.92 10.24
C THR A 40 2.35 1.42 11.59
N GLN A 41 2.62 2.66 11.90
CA GLN A 41 2.18 3.25 13.16
C GLN A 41 0.66 3.36 13.23
N MET A 42 0.03 3.75 12.13
CA MET A 42 -1.43 3.84 12.08
C MET A 42 -2.11 2.48 12.19
N LEU A 43 -1.52 1.47 11.58
CA LEU A 43 -2.10 0.12 11.60
C LEU A 43 -1.77 -0.64 12.88
N GLY A 44 -0.73 -0.23 13.59
CA GLY A 44 -0.28 -0.93 14.78
C GLY A 44 0.30 -2.30 14.51
N ARG A 45 0.69 -2.60 13.27
CA ARG A 45 1.23 -3.89 12.86
C ARG A 45 2.42 -3.66 11.95
N ASP A 46 3.34 -4.61 11.98
CA ASP A 46 4.53 -4.57 11.15
C ASP A 46 4.20 -4.99 9.72
N LEU A 47 4.53 -4.12 8.77
CA LEU A 47 4.30 -4.41 7.35
C LEU A 47 5.19 -5.52 6.83
N LYS A 48 6.19 -5.95 7.59
CA LYS A 48 7.06 -7.06 7.20
C LYS A 48 6.53 -8.41 7.65
N ASP A 49 5.48 -8.44 8.45
CA ASP A 49 4.83 -9.67 8.87
C ASP A 49 4.13 -10.30 7.65
N PRO A 50 4.54 -11.49 7.20
CA PRO A 50 3.97 -12.07 5.99
C PRO A 50 2.48 -12.35 6.10
N ASP A 51 2.01 -12.80 7.25
CA ASP A 51 0.59 -13.09 7.44
C ASP A 51 -0.24 -11.82 7.37
N PHE A 52 0.26 -10.76 8.00
CA PHE A 52 -0.42 -9.47 7.97
C PHE A 52 -0.44 -8.91 6.57
N CYS A 53 0.69 -8.99 5.85
CA CYS A 53 0.77 -8.50 4.48
C CYS A 53 -0.17 -9.24 3.56
N LEU A 54 -0.27 -10.56 3.70
CA LEU A 54 -1.18 -11.36 2.89
C LEU A 54 -2.62 -10.95 3.13
N THR A 55 -3.01 -10.85 4.39
CA THR A 55 -4.36 -10.44 4.76
C THR A 55 -4.68 -9.05 4.25
N LEU A 56 -3.73 -8.14 4.44
CA LEU A 56 -3.89 -6.75 4.00
C LEU A 56 -4.02 -6.66 2.48
N GLY A 57 -3.24 -7.45 1.75
CA GLY A 57 -3.32 -7.48 0.30
C GLY A 57 -4.69 -7.92 -0.18
N ILE A 58 -5.26 -8.94 0.46
CA ILE A 58 -6.59 -9.42 0.12
C ILE A 58 -7.64 -8.35 0.41
N LEU A 59 -7.55 -7.71 1.57
CA LEU A 59 -8.51 -6.67 1.95
C LEU A 59 -8.43 -5.47 1.03
N LEU A 60 -7.23 -5.06 0.64
CA LEU A 60 -7.06 -3.93 -0.26
C LEU A 60 -7.64 -4.22 -1.63
N ARG A 61 -7.43 -5.42 -2.13
CA ARG A 61 -7.97 -5.81 -3.43
C ARG A 61 -9.49 -5.86 -3.39
N ALA A 62 -10.05 -6.39 -2.31
CA ALA A 62 -11.50 -6.47 -2.14
C ALA A 62 -12.09 -5.06 -2.07
N GLU A 63 -11.45 -4.16 -1.35
CA GLU A 63 -11.93 -2.80 -1.21
C GLU A 63 -11.87 -2.04 -2.53
N LEU A 64 -10.78 -2.17 -3.26
CA LEU A 64 -10.65 -1.54 -4.57
C LEU A 64 -11.70 -2.05 -5.54
N GLN A 65 -11.95 -3.35 -5.51
CA GLN A 65 -12.96 -3.96 -6.37
C GLN A 65 -14.35 -3.48 -5.99
N GLN A 66 -14.62 -3.37 -4.71
CA GLN A 66 -15.90 -2.88 -4.22
C GLN A 66 -16.13 -1.43 -4.61
N LYS A 67 -15.11 -0.60 -4.53
CA LYS A 67 -15.19 0.78 -5.00
C LYS A 67 -15.50 0.84 -6.49
N ARG A 68 -14.89 -0.04 -7.26
CA ARG A 68 -15.10 -0.11 -8.69
C ARG A 68 -16.53 -0.51 -9.00
N LEU A 69 -17.07 -1.47 -8.26
CA LEU A 69 -18.44 -1.94 -8.45
C LEU A 69 -19.49 -0.93 -7.97
N ALA A 70 -19.17 -0.22 -6.89
CA ALA A 70 -20.08 0.76 -6.31
C ALA A 70 -20.12 2.06 -7.11
N ARG A 71 -19.17 2.25 -8.01
CA ARG A 71 -19.09 3.47 -8.79
C ARG A 71 -20.24 3.53 -9.78
N PRO A 72 -21.03 4.59 -9.75
CA PRO A 72 -22.12 4.71 -10.72
C PRO A 72 -21.56 4.82 -12.12
N LYS A 73 -22.20 4.18 -13.04
CA LYS A 73 -21.83 4.30 -14.42
C LYS A 73 -22.39 5.58 -14.98
N THR A 74 -21.56 6.33 -15.55
CA THR A 74 -21.96 7.56 -16.19
C THR A 74 -21.84 7.40 -17.70
#